data_0831ca988b8ab15df75f0ce1cd8201f8
#
_entry.id   0831ca988b8ab15df75f0ce1cd8201f8
#
_cell.length_a   1.000
_cell.length_b   1.000
_cell.length_c   1.000
_cell.angle_alpha   90.00
_cell.angle_beta   90.00
_cell.angle_gamma   90.00
#
_symmetry.space_group_name_H-M   'P 1'
#
loop_
_entity.id
_entity.type
_entity.pdbx_description
1 polymer ?
#
loop_
_entity_poly.entity_id
_entity_poly.type
_entity_poly.pdbx_seq_one_letter_code
_entity_poly.pdbx_strand_id
1 'polypeptide(L)'
;MSKNELSSLARKGLWPTVTGLTALLAIAGAALGLPYLKAEAGNVPVAAAPQGVPVSVAAVTESEVAGWNEFSGRLEAVERVDVRSRVAGAVQASHFREGALVKAGDLLITIDPAPYAADVERAAAQVAAAQARVSQAASEQARAKRLWDEQAIAQREFEERANTRNEADANLRAAQASLQSAKLSLGYTQVRAPVSGRIGKLEVTVGNLVAAGPGAPVLTTLVSVSPIYASFDADEGVIVRALKDVSTAGSSARGLIENIPVQMGTAASDGTPWLGKLQLIDNQVDAKSGTVRVRAAFDNADGALMPGQFARIRMGQARTDKAMLVSERAIGTDQSKKFVMVVGADNKAEYREVTLGASSNGLRIVSKGLKPGERVVVNGLQHIRPGALVAPQEAS
;
A
#
# COMPACT_ATOMS: atom_id res chain seq x y z
N MET A 1 -54.98 9.05 11.28
CA MET A 1 -55.80 9.72 10.27
C MET A 1 -55.46 9.09 8.98
N SER A 2 -56.30 8.23 8.57
CA SER A 2 -57.33 8.19 7.56
C SER A 2 -56.79 7.55 6.29
N LYS A 3 -57.10 6.29 5.95
CA LYS A 3 -58.30 5.81 5.19
C LYS A 3 -58.18 6.23 3.72
N ASN A 4 -58.36 5.43 2.71
CA ASN A 4 -59.34 4.38 2.35
C ASN A 4 -58.79 3.70 1.08
N GLU A 5 -58.86 2.40 0.91
CA GLU A 5 -60.02 1.58 0.55
C GLU A 5 -60.40 1.57 -0.95
N LEU A 6 -60.55 0.32 -1.40
CA LEU A 6 -61.56 -0.25 -2.28
C LEU A 6 -61.35 -0.06 -3.80
N SER A 7 -61.57 -0.98 -4.68
CA SER A 7 -62.41 -2.21 -4.76
C SER A 7 -62.17 -2.87 -6.13
N SER A 8 -62.01 -4.16 -6.22
CA SER A 8 -62.99 -5.15 -6.66
C SER A 8 -63.65 -4.90 -8.04
N LEU A 9 -63.55 -5.89 -8.90
CA LEU A 9 -64.73 -6.53 -9.51
C LEU A 9 -64.33 -7.64 -10.50
N ALA A 10 -64.83 -8.76 -10.23
CA ALA A 10 -65.03 -9.99 -10.92
C ALA A 10 -65.97 -9.88 -12.12
N ARG A 11 -65.84 -10.84 -13.05
CA ARG A 11 -66.90 -11.53 -13.81
C ARG A 11 -66.23 -12.51 -14.75
N LYS A 12 -66.37 -13.83 -14.53
CA LYS A 12 -67.51 -14.76 -14.77
C LYS A 12 -67.91 -14.88 -16.24
N GLY A 13 -67.90 -16.10 -16.70
CA GLY A 13 -68.84 -16.71 -17.63
C GLY A 13 -68.17 -17.22 -18.90
N LEU A 14 -68.35 -18.31 -19.44
CA LEU A 14 -69.29 -19.47 -19.38
C LEU A 14 -68.86 -20.41 -20.52
N TRP A 15 -68.88 -21.64 -20.25
CA TRP A 15 -68.94 -22.76 -21.22
C TRP A 15 -70.19 -22.66 -22.11
N PRO A 16 -70.28 -23.36 -23.31
CA PRO A 16 -70.69 -24.73 -23.33
C PRO A 16 -70.16 -25.60 -24.48
N THR A 17 -69.96 -26.86 -24.16
CA THR A 17 -70.29 -28.13 -24.83
C THR A 17 -71.08 -28.08 -26.14
N VAL A 18 -70.72 -28.92 -27.12
CA VAL A 18 -71.64 -29.78 -27.96
C VAL A 18 -70.85 -30.92 -28.58
N THR A 19 -71.19 -32.04 -28.26
CA THR A 19 -71.31 -33.42 -28.69
C THR A 19 -71.67 -33.66 -30.18
N GLY A 20 -71.25 -34.81 -30.66
CA GLY A 20 -71.95 -35.58 -31.71
C GLY A 20 -71.02 -36.06 -32.83
N LEU A 21 -70.72 -37.25 -32.96
CA LEU A 21 -71.38 -38.52 -33.29
C LEU A 21 -71.30 -38.88 -34.77
N THR A 22 -70.99 -40.13 -34.99
CA THR A 22 -71.27 -41.04 -36.12
C THR A 22 -70.33 -41.04 -37.32
N ALA A 23 -69.84 -42.14 -37.75
CA ALA A 23 -70.06 -43.57 -37.88
C ALA A 23 -69.78 -44.00 -39.32
N LEU A 24 -68.99 -45.04 -39.43
CA LEU A 24 -69.18 -46.23 -40.25
C LEU A 24 -69.44 -46.11 -41.76
N LEU A 25 -68.74 -46.92 -42.48
CA LEU A 25 -69.07 -47.88 -43.59
C LEU A 25 -68.00 -47.76 -44.71
N ALA A 26 -67.46 -48.74 -45.29
CA ALA A 26 -67.52 -50.19 -45.44
C ALA A 26 -66.74 -50.53 -46.73
N ILE A 27 -65.91 -51.52 -46.65
CA ILE A 27 -65.81 -52.70 -47.49
C ILE A 27 -66.03 -52.57 -49.02
N ALA A 28 -65.05 -53.01 -49.78
CA ALA A 28 -65.08 -54.02 -50.83
C ALA A 28 -64.25 -53.70 -52.09
N GLY A 29 -63.55 -54.72 -52.56
CA GLY A 29 -63.18 -54.93 -53.94
C GLY A 29 -61.64 -55.15 -54.09
N ALA A 30 -61.26 -56.32 -53.96
CA ALA A 30 -61.10 -57.48 -54.80
C ALA A 30 -59.85 -57.39 -55.71
N ALA A 31 -58.94 -58.24 -55.39
CA ALA A 31 -58.21 -59.17 -56.24
C ALA A 31 -57.65 -58.72 -57.58
N LEU A 32 -56.40 -58.86 -57.73
CA LEU A 32 -55.66 -59.62 -58.76
C LEU A 32 -54.26 -59.01 -58.98
N GLY A 33 -53.24 -59.85 -58.88
CA GLY A 33 -51.92 -59.53 -59.43
C GLY A 33 -50.73 -59.69 -58.51
N LEU A 34 -50.39 -60.94 -58.21
CA LEU A 34 -49.02 -61.25 -57.88
C LEU A 34 -48.10 -61.13 -59.08
N PRO A 35 -46.93 -60.55 -58.87
CA PRO A 35 -45.77 -61.38 -59.14
C PRO A 35 -44.69 -61.33 -58.06
N TYR A 36 -44.08 -62.45 -57.94
CA TYR A 36 -42.89 -62.71 -57.13
C TYR A 36 -41.85 -61.62 -57.17
N LEU A 37 -41.51 -61.07 -56.02
CA LEU A 37 -40.25 -60.36 -55.83
C LEU A 37 -39.44 -61.06 -54.71
N LYS A 38 -38.23 -61.45 -55.15
CA LYS A 38 -37.17 -62.04 -54.33
C LYS A 38 -36.93 -61.21 -53.06
N ALA A 39 -36.89 -61.85 -51.92
CA ALA A 39 -36.36 -61.29 -50.71
C ALA A 39 -34.83 -61.10 -50.86
N GLU A 40 -34.38 -59.92 -51.11
CA GLU A 40 -33.02 -59.52 -50.81
C GLU A 40 -32.92 -59.29 -49.31
N ALA A 41 -31.98 -60.02 -48.66
CA ALA A 41 -31.61 -59.87 -47.29
C ALA A 41 -31.17 -58.41 -47.03
N GLY A 42 -32.10 -57.60 -46.48
CA GLY A 42 -31.77 -56.23 -46.12
C GLY A 42 -30.67 -56.23 -45.08
N ASN A 43 -29.62 -55.56 -45.41
CA ASN A 43 -28.56 -55.15 -44.47
C ASN A 43 -29.20 -54.56 -43.23
N VAL A 44 -29.01 -55.19 -42.07
CA VAL A 44 -29.31 -54.65 -40.77
C VAL A 44 -28.43 -53.41 -40.61
N PRO A 45 -28.95 -52.19 -40.42
CA PRO A 45 -28.08 -51.05 -40.16
C PRO A 45 -27.31 -51.34 -38.88
N VAL A 46 -26.00 -51.47 -39.01
CA VAL A 46 -25.10 -51.46 -37.88
C VAL A 46 -25.45 -50.22 -37.06
N ALA A 47 -25.90 -50.40 -35.85
CA ALA A 47 -26.18 -49.30 -34.91
C ALA A 47 -24.94 -48.42 -34.88
N ALA A 48 -25.09 -47.19 -35.38
CA ALA A 48 -24.03 -46.19 -35.32
C ALA A 48 -23.58 -46.09 -33.85
N ALA A 49 -22.29 -46.29 -33.61
CA ALA A 49 -21.72 -46.12 -32.30
C ALA A 49 -22.17 -44.75 -31.74
N PRO A 50 -22.55 -44.63 -30.49
CA PRO A 50 -23.06 -43.41 -29.89
C PRO A 50 -22.04 -42.31 -30.17
N GLN A 51 -22.41 -41.32 -31.00
CA GLN A 51 -21.55 -40.18 -31.28
C GLN A 51 -21.47 -39.34 -29.96
N GLY A 52 -20.26 -39.19 -29.41
CA GLY A 52 -20.03 -38.38 -28.23
C GLY A 52 -20.40 -36.91 -28.51
N VAL A 53 -21.00 -36.26 -27.57
CA VAL A 53 -21.34 -34.82 -27.63
C VAL A 53 -20.04 -34.01 -27.79
N PRO A 54 -19.92 -33.17 -28.83
CA PRO A 54 -18.70 -32.37 -29.01
C PRO A 54 -18.58 -31.34 -27.88
N VAL A 55 -17.44 -31.32 -27.21
CA VAL A 55 -17.13 -30.42 -26.09
C VAL A 55 -15.71 -29.89 -26.22
N SER A 56 -15.50 -28.63 -25.84
CA SER A 56 -14.14 -28.09 -25.73
C SER A 56 -13.57 -28.39 -24.37
N VAL A 57 -12.38 -28.96 -24.33
CA VAL A 57 -11.70 -29.32 -23.09
C VAL A 57 -10.38 -28.56 -22.96
N ALA A 58 -10.02 -28.24 -21.72
CA ALA A 58 -8.70 -27.71 -21.37
C ALA A 58 -8.05 -28.59 -20.31
N ALA A 59 -6.74 -28.77 -20.39
CA ALA A 59 -5.99 -29.45 -19.35
C ALA A 59 -5.87 -28.56 -18.10
N VAL A 60 -6.05 -29.14 -16.92
CA VAL A 60 -5.80 -28.48 -15.64
C VAL A 60 -4.30 -28.28 -15.52
N THR A 61 -3.87 -27.01 -15.51
CA THR A 61 -2.47 -26.65 -15.33
C THR A 61 -2.18 -26.32 -13.88
N GLU A 62 -1.12 -26.92 -13.34
CA GLU A 62 -0.55 -26.49 -12.07
C GLU A 62 0.31 -25.25 -12.33
N SER A 63 0.00 -24.14 -11.68
CA SER A 63 0.78 -22.91 -11.79
C SER A 63 1.09 -22.37 -10.39
N GLU A 64 2.23 -21.76 -10.27
CA GLU A 64 2.58 -21.01 -9.08
C GLU A 64 1.79 -19.71 -9.05
N VAL A 65 0.89 -19.58 -8.11
CA VAL A 65 0.06 -18.40 -7.95
C VAL A 65 0.41 -17.72 -6.64
N ALA A 66 0.86 -16.48 -6.73
CA ALA A 66 0.95 -15.63 -5.56
C ALA A 66 -0.46 -15.20 -5.14
N GLY A 67 -0.85 -15.54 -3.92
CA GLY A 67 -2.09 -15.03 -3.33
C GLY A 67 -1.97 -13.53 -3.09
N TRP A 68 -3.00 -12.77 -3.44
CA TRP A 68 -3.09 -11.33 -3.17
C TRP A 68 -4.24 -11.07 -2.22
N ASN A 69 -3.97 -10.26 -1.18
CA ASN A 69 -5.00 -9.75 -0.30
C ASN A 69 -5.19 -8.26 -0.58
N GLU A 70 -6.44 -7.83 -0.64
CA GLU A 70 -6.80 -6.44 -0.95
C GLU A 70 -7.18 -5.68 0.32
N PHE A 71 -6.65 -4.47 0.44
CA PHE A 71 -6.88 -3.60 1.58
C PHE A 71 -7.13 -2.18 1.11
N SER A 72 -7.82 -1.43 1.95
CA SER A 72 -7.98 0.01 1.80
C SER A 72 -7.04 0.73 2.74
N GLY A 73 -6.37 1.76 2.25
CA GLY A 73 -5.41 2.53 3.04
C GLY A 73 -5.35 3.99 2.63
N ARG A 74 -4.38 4.69 3.22
CA ARG A 74 -4.09 6.08 2.92
C ARG A 74 -2.60 6.29 2.71
N LEU A 75 -2.29 7.26 1.86
CA LEU A 75 -0.92 7.69 1.66
C LEU A 75 -0.47 8.58 2.80
N GLU A 76 0.75 8.40 3.24
CA GLU A 76 1.40 9.17 4.31
C GLU A 76 2.78 9.63 3.84
N ALA A 77 3.16 10.86 4.19
CA ALA A 77 4.54 11.31 4.01
C ALA A 77 5.46 10.53 4.97
N VAL A 78 6.68 10.25 4.51
CA VAL A 78 7.72 9.65 5.38
C VAL A 78 8.06 10.61 6.52
N GLU A 79 8.18 11.90 6.20
CA GLU A 79 8.48 12.95 7.15
C GLU A 79 7.48 14.09 7.00
N ARG A 80 6.96 14.55 8.13
CA ARG A 80 6.14 15.75 8.23
C ARG A 80 6.70 16.64 9.31
N VAL A 81 7.02 17.87 8.96
CA VAL A 81 7.61 18.84 9.87
C VAL A 81 6.77 20.11 9.88
N ASP A 82 6.33 20.52 11.08
CA ASP A 82 5.76 21.83 11.33
C ASP A 82 6.91 22.78 11.58
N VAL A 83 7.21 23.65 10.63
CA VAL A 83 8.30 24.64 10.71
C VAL A 83 7.87 25.75 11.64
N ARG A 84 8.62 25.92 12.74
CA ARG A 84 8.38 26.95 13.77
C ARG A 84 9.63 27.78 14.01
N SER A 85 9.43 29.00 14.48
CA SER A 85 10.57 29.84 14.83
C SER A 85 11.22 29.39 16.14
N ARG A 86 12.56 29.46 16.18
CA ARG A 86 13.34 29.29 17.41
C ARG A 86 13.66 30.62 18.10
N VAL A 87 13.44 31.74 17.41
CA VAL A 87 13.69 33.09 17.90
C VAL A 87 12.47 33.96 17.69
N ALA A 88 12.26 34.96 18.55
CA ALA A 88 11.16 35.91 18.42
C ALA A 88 11.56 37.03 17.46
N GLY A 89 10.59 37.62 16.77
CA GLY A 89 10.85 38.79 15.89
C GLY A 89 9.82 38.92 14.80
N ALA A 90 9.89 39.99 14.03
CA ALA A 90 9.02 40.21 12.89
C ALA A 90 9.47 39.36 11.69
N VAL A 91 8.53 38.77 10.97
CA VAL A 91 8.80 38.11 9.69
C VAL A 91 9.15 39.17 8.67
N GLN A 92 10.39 39.16 8.19
CA GLN A 92 10.90 40.16 7.26
C GLN A 92 10.65 39.77 5.80
N ALA A 93 10.83 38.47 5.47
CA ALA A 93 10.66 37.97 4.11
C ALA A 93 10.31 36.48 4.10
N SER A 94 9.56 36.06 3.09
CA SER A 94 9.38 34.66 2.69
C SER A 94 10.10 34.42 1.36
N HIS A 95 10.86 33.35 1.26
CA HIS A 95 11.72 33.00 0.14
C HIS A 95 11.24 31.80 -0.66
N PHE A 96 10.06 31.31 -0.40
CA PHE A 96 9.48 30.18 -1.12
C PHE A 96 8.12 30.54 -1.75
N ARG A 97 7.73 29.74 -2.72
CA ARG A 97 6.38 29.74 -3.25
C ARG A 97 5.60 28.61 -2.59
N GLU A 98 4.39 28.89 -2.14
CA GLU A 98 3.47 27.87 -1.57
C GLU A 98 3.26 26.70 -2.52
N GLY A 99 3.33 25.48 -1.99
CA GLY A 99 3.22 24.26 -2.76
C GLY A 99 4.47 23.86 -3.55
N ALA A 100 5.54 24.65 -3.54
CA ALA A 100 6.78 24.32 -4.24
C ALA A 100 7.56 23.19 -3.58
N LEU A 101 8.44 22.56 -4.35
CA LEU A 101 9.44 21.64 -3.84
C LEU A 101 10.65 22.42 -3.34
N VAL A 102 11.13 22.10 -2.15
CA VAL A 102 12.32 22.68 -1.52
C VAL A 102 13.29 21.57 -1.12
N LYS A 103 14.56 21.91 -1.04
CA LYS A 103 15.62 21.01 -0.57
C LYS A 103 15.96 21.31 0.88
N ALA A 104 16.45 20.29 1.59
CA ALA A 104 17.00 20.49 2.92
C ALA A 104 18.09 21.60 2.90
N GLY A 105 18.01 22.54 3.84
CA GLY A 105 18.89 23.70 3.92
C GLY A 105 18.42 24.95 3.16
N ASP A 106 17.42 24.87 2.27
CA ASP A 106 16.88 26.04 1.58
C ASP A 106 16.32 27.04 2.58
N LEU A 107 16.60 28.34 2.32
CA LEU A 107 16.08 29.42 3.13
C LEU A 107 14.58 29.60 2.85
N LEU A 108 13.77 29.49 3.90
CA LEU A 108 12.32 29.60 3.80
C LEU A 108 11.81 30.97 4.24
N ILE A 109 12.23 31.41 5.42
CA ILE A 109 11.73 32.63 6.04
C ILE A 109 12.91 33.37 6.70
N THR A 110 12.93 34.68 6.58
CA THR A 110 13.84 35.52 7.33
C THR A 110 13.04 36.29 8.40
N ILE A 111 13.48 36.13 9.65
CA ILE A 111 13.03 36.94 10.80
C ILE A 111 14.01 38.10 10.96
N ASP A 112 13.55 39.23 11.43
CA ASP A 112 14.39 40.41 11.60
C ASP A 112 15.70 40.09 12.35
N PRO A 113 16.87 40.14 11.67
CA PRO A 113 18.14 39.78 12.26
C PRO A 113 18.78 40.92 13.05
N ALA A 114 18.30 42.20 12.93
CA ALA A 114 18.98 43.36 13.45
C ALA A 114 19.25 43.31 14.98
N PRO A 115 18.28 42.91 15.83
CA PRO A 115 18.54 42.80 17.26
C PRO A 115 19.60 41.70 17.58
N TYR A 116 19.55 40.59 16.88
CA TYR A 116 20.49 39.48 17.06
C TYR A 116 21.90 39.79 16.55
N ALA A 117 22.01 40.55 15.48
CA ALA A 117 23.30 41.04 14.98
C ALA A 117 23.96 41.98 16.00
N ALA A 118 23.20 42.90 16.60
CA ALA A 118 23.69 43.75 17.68
C ALA A 118 24.15 42.95 18.92
N ASP A 119 23.47 41.86 19.26
CA ASP A 119 23.90 40.98 20.34
C ASP A 119 25.20 40.25 20.02
N VAL A 120 25.40 39.81 18.79
CA VAL A 120 26.69 39.23 18.32
C VAL A 120 27.81 40.25 18.42
N GLU A 121 27.62 41.47 18.00
CA GLU A 121 28.65 42.53 18.11
C GLU A 121 28.99 42.84 19.55
N ARG A 122 27.97 42.92 20.44
CA ARG A 122 28.17 43.11 21.87
C ARG A 122 28.98 41.99 22.49
N ALA A 123 28.64 40.74 22.20
CA ALA A 123 29.36 39.57 22.71
C ALA A 123 30.78 39.49 22.12
N ALA A 124 30.98 39.87 20.86
CA ALA A 124 32.32 39.93 20.25
C ALA A 124 33.22 40.97 20.96
N ALA A 125 32.68 42.15 21.30
CA ALA A 125 33.40 43.15 22.08
C ALA A 125 33.80 42.63 23.49
N GLN A 126 32.92 41.83 24.14
CA GLN A 126 33.25 41.21 25.42
C GLN A 126 34.38 40.19 25.29
N VAL A 127 34.43 39.38 24.21
CA VAL A 127 35.55 38.48 23.93
C VAL A 127 36.85 39.28 23.75
N ALA A 128 36.84 40.39 22.98
CA ALA A 128 38.00 41.20 22.80
C ALA A 128 38.53 41.79 24.12
N ALA A 129 37.65 42.27 24.99
CA ALA A 129 38.00 42.75 26.31
C ALA A 129 38.59 41.65 27.21
N ALA A 130 38.00 40.44 27.22
CA ALA A 130 38.50 39.31 27.97
C ALA A 130 39.87 38.81 27.44
N GLN A 131 40.05 38.81 26.12
CA GLN A 131 41.33 38.50 25.48
C GLN A 131 42.46 39.45 25.88
N ALA A 132 42.17 40.77 25.98
CA ALA A 132 43.13 41.74 26.45
C ALA A 132 43.54 41.50 27.90
N ARG A 133 42.58 41.11 28.79
CA ARG A 133 42.86 40.74 30.17
C ARG A 133 43.73 39.50 30.28
N VAL A 134 43.50 38.46 29.46
CA VAL A 134 44.37 37.29 29.40
C VAL A 134 45.77 37.65 28.97
N SER A 135 45.94 38.51 27.96
CA SER A 135 47.25 38.97 27.50
C SER A 135 48.01 39.75 28.59
N GLN A 136 47.32 40.62 29.33
CA GLN A 136 47.90 41.32 30.47
C GLN A 136 48.32 40.34 31.58
N ALA A 137 47.41 39.47 32.03
CA ALA A 137 47.67 38.51 33.10
C ALA A 137 48.79 37.50 32.73
N ALA A 138 48.89 37.10 31.48
CA ALA A 138 49.97 36.25 30.98
C ALA A 138 51.34 36.98 31.03
N SER A 139 51.37 38.27 30.68
CA SER A 139 52.58 39.11 30.77
C SER A 139 53.04 39.30 32.22
N GLU A 140 52.08 39.54 33.14
CA GLU A 140 52.38 39.66 34.59
C GLU A 140 52.89 38.35 35.17
N GLN A 141 52.25 37.21 34.82
CA GLN A 141 52.69 35.89 35.28
C GLN A 141 54.09 35.56 34.74
N ALA A 142 54.38 35.86 33.48
CA ALA A 142 55.71 35.63 32.90
C ALA A 142 56.79 36.49 33.58
N ARG A 143 56.42 37.67 34.02
CA ARG A 143 57.34 38.56 34.79
C ARG A 143 57.53 37.99 36.23
N ALA A 144 56.44 37.63 36.88
CA ALA A 144 56.49 37.03 38.21
C ALA A 144 57.32 35.72 38.22
N LYS A 145 57.19 34.90 37.19
CA LYS A 145 57.97 33.68 37.03
C LYS A 145 59.51 33.97 37.01
N ARG A 146 59.93 34.97 36.27
CA ARG A 146 61.38 35.36 36.22
C ARG A 146 61.87 35.84 37.62
N LEU A 147 61.10 36.71 38.31
CA LEU A 147 61.45 37.18 39.61
C LEU A 147 61.45 36.06 40.69
N TRP A 148 60.56 35.07 40.55
CA TRP A 148 60.58 33.89 41.38
C TRP A 148 61.83 33.00 41.17
N ASP A 149 62.17 32.77 39.91
CA ASP A 149 63.36 32.00 39.51
C ASP A 149 64.66 32.71 40.07
N GLU A 150 64.62 34.07 40.17
CA GLU A 150 65.67 34.89 40.76
C GLU A 150 65.54 35.03 42.29
N GLN A 151 64.55 34.35 42.93
CA GLN A 151 64.25 34.44 44.38
C GLN A 151 63.90 35.89 44.87
N ALA A 152 63.41 36.74 43.99
CA ALA A 152 63.10 38.14 44.27
C ALA A 152 61.68 38.37 44.79
N ILE A 153 60.78 37.38 44.68
CA ILE A 153 59.37 37.45 45.18
C ILE A 153 59.03 36.23 45.99
N ALA A 154 57.99 36.35 46.84
CA ALA A 154 57.45 35.27 47.66
C ALA A 154 56.66 34.28 46.78
N GLN A 155 56.62 33.00 47.17
CA GLN A 155 55.83 31.95 46.49
C GLN A 155 54.36 32.32 46.36
N ARG A 156 53.80 32.92 47.41
CA ARG A 156 52.42 33.38 47.44
C ARG A 156 52.11 34.38 46.31
N GLU A 157 53.03 35.31 46.01
CA GLU A 157 52.81 36.31 44.97
C GLU A 157 52.87 35.67 43.59
N PHE A 158 53.76 34.73 43.36
CA PHE A 158 53.80 33.96 42.12
C PHE A 158 52.49 33.16 41.89
N GLU A 159 52.00 32.47 42.94
CA GLU A 159 50.76 31.74 42.90
C GLU A 159 49.55 32.66 42.64
N GLU A 160 49.52 33.85 43.23
CA GLU A 160 48.48 34.85 42.98
C GLU A 160 48.41 35.28 41.54
N ARG A 161 49.57 35.56 40.88
CA ARG A 161 49.63 35.87 39.44
C ARG A 161 49.20 34.72 38.54
N ALA A 162 49.57 33.48 38.91
CA ALA A 162 49.10 32.29 38.21
C ALA A 162 47.57 32.11 38.31
N ASN A 163 46.98 32.33 39.50
CA ASN A 163 45.54 32.29 39.71
C ASN A 163 44.82 33.37 38.95
N THR A 164 45.34 34.61 38.91
CA THR A 164 44.78 35.72 38.11
C THR A 164 44.73 35.38 36.62
N ARG A 165 45.76 34.73 36.13
CA ARG A 165 45.79 34.28 34.72
C ARG A 165 44.73 33.20 34.48
N ASN A 166 44.65 32.20 35.38
CA ASN A 166 43.63 31.14 35.24
C ASN A 166 42.21 31.71 35.28
N GLU A 167 41.95 32.70 36.13
CA GLU A 167 40.68 33.42 36.19
C GLU A 167 40.39 34.18 34.85
N ALA A 168 41.39 34.90 34.33
CA ALA A 168 41.28 35.60 33.03
C ALA A 168 40.98 34.61 31.87
N ASP A 169 41.65 33.46 31.84
CA ASP A 169 41.42 32.42 30.86
C ASP A 169 40.00 31.78 30.99
N ALA A 170 39.51 31.63 32.21
CA ALA A 170 38.12 31.15 32.42
C ALA A 170 37.09 32.19 31.97
N ASN A 171 37.33 33.47 32.24
CA ASN A 171 36.47 34.58 31.78
C ASN A 171 36.45 34.71 30.25
N LEU A 172 37.59 34.49 29.58
CA LEU A 172 37.64 34.43 28.13
C LEU A 172 36.78 33.33 27.56
N ARG A 173 36.89 32.10 28.11
CA ARG A 173 36.02 30.97 27.69
C ARG A 173 34.56 31.28 27.88
N ALA A 174 34.17 31.92 28.98
CA ALA A 174 32.78 32.31 29.24
C ALA A 174 32.29 33.34 28.19
N ALA A 175 33.10 34.34 27.87
CA ALA A 175 32.79 35.33 26.83
C ALA A 175 32.67 34.70 25.43
N GLN A 176 33.55 33.74 25.11
CA GLN A 176 33.49 33.00 23.84
C GLN A 176 32.20 32.16 23.74
N ALA A 177 31.79 31.48 24.83
CA ALA A 177 30.54 30.73 24.88
C ALA A 177 29.33 31.66 24.67
N SER A 178 29.34 32.87 25.26
CA SER A 178 28.30 33.89 25.06
C SER A 178 28.21 34.36 23.60
N LEU A 179 29.36 34.57 22.98
CA LEU A 179 29.42 34.93 21.55
C LEU A 179 28.87 33.80 20.67
N GLN A 180 29.20 32.56 20.96
CA GLN A 180 28.68 31.41 20.22
C GLN A 180 27.16 31.32 20.34
N SER A 181 26.60 31.53 21.54
CA SER A 181 25.14 31.55 21.77
C SER A 181 24.47 32.68 20.97
N ALA A 182 25.03 33.90 20.95
CA ALA A 182 24.53 34.99 20.15
C ALA A 182 24.54 34.69 18.65
N LYS A 183 25.63 34.08 18.14
CA LYS A 183 25.74 33.66 16.73
C LYS A 183 24.71 32.58 16.36
N LEU A 184 24.43 31.63 17.26
CA LEU A 184 23.37 30.65 17.03
C LEU A 184 22.00 31.32 16.96
N SER A 185 21.70 32.24 17.85
CA SER A 185 20.46 33.03 17.83
C SER A 185 20.28 33.83 16.53
N LEU A 186 21.34 34.46 16.07
CA LEU A 186 21.34 35.11 14.77
C LEU A 186 21.14 34.12 13.61
N GLY A 187 21.76 32.94 13.67
CA GLY A 187 21.54 31.90 12.69
C GLY A 187 20.09 31.41 12.63
N TYR A 188 19.40 31.38 13.75
CA TYR A 188 17.98 30.99 13.82
C TYR A 188 17.01 32.02 13.25
N THR A 189 17.44 33.25 12.97
CA THR A 189 16.64 34.22 12.22
C THR A 189 16.43 33.79 10.77
N GLN A 190 17.31 32.96 10.24
CA GLN A 190 17.19 32.34 8.93
C GLN A 190 16.54 30.95 9.10
N VAL A 191 15.24 30.89 8.97
CA VAL A 191 14.49 29.65 9.06
C VAL A 191 14.70 28.85 7.77
N ARG A 192 15.33 27.68 7.89
CA ARG A 192 15.68 26.81 6.75
C ARG A 192 14.89 25.50 6.80
N ALA A 193 14.71 24.89 5.63
CA ALA A 193 14.07 23.60 5.48
C ALA A 193 14.89 22.49 6.18
N PRO A 194 14.33 21.78 7.15
CA PRO A 194 15.03 20.69 7.83
C PRO A 194 15.14 19.43 6.97
N VAL A 195 14.19 19.22 6.05
CA VAL A 195 14.11 18.09 5.15
C VAL A 195 13.74 18.55 3.74
N SER A 196 14.02 17.74 2.74
CA SER A 196 13.55 18.01 1.38
C SER A 196 12.11 17.57 1.21
N GLY A 197 11.29 18.36 0.51
CA GLY A 197 9.89 18.01 0.33
C GLY A 197 9.06 19.12 -0.28
N ARG A 198 7.74 18.95 -0.20
CA ARG A 198 6.78 19.98 -0.64
C ARG A 198 6.39 20.86 0.54
N ILE A 199 6.55 22.15 0.36
CA ILE A 199 6.19 23.15 1.37
C ILE A 199 4.69 23.46 1.27
N GLY A 200 4.06 23.68 2.43
CA GLY A 200 2.67 24.09 2.53
C GLY A 200 2.46 25.58 2.29
N LYS A 201 1.34 26.08 2.79
CA LYS A 201 1.04 27.52 2.76
C LYS A 201 1.82 28.27 3.83
N LEU A 202 1.96 29.57 3.64
CA LEU A 202 2.51 30.48 4.64
C LEU A 202 1.42 30.81 5.68
N GLU A 203 1.61 30.34 6.92
CA GLU A 203 0.61 30.55 7.99
C GLU A 203 0.75 31.94 8.64
N VAL A 204 1.96 32.51 8.63
CA VAL A 204 2.26 33.82 9.20
C VAL A 204 2.85 34.72 8.13
N THR A 205 2.13 35.78 7.75
CA THR A 205 2.53 36.67 6.68
C THR A 205 3.64 37.61 7.11
N VAL A 206 4.37 38.15 6.12
CA VAL A 206 5.43 39.17 6.31
C VAL A 206 4.88 40.39 7.07
N GLY A 207 5.66 40.91 8.01
CA GLY A 207 5.30 42.04 8.89
C GLY A 207 4.71 41.60 10.25
N ASN A 208 4.28 40.36 10.39
CA ASN A 208 3.77 39.87 11.69
C ASN A 208 4.89 39.43 12.64
N LEU A 209 4.65 39.64 13.93
CA LEU A 209 5.56 39.21 14.99
C LEU A 209 5.33 37.73 15.31
N VAL A 210 6.41 36.96 15.42
CA VAL A 210 6.39 35.57 15.86
C VAL A 210 7.07 35.40 17.20
N ALA A 211 6.52 34.49 18.01
CA ALA A 211 7.13 34.08 19.27
C ALA A 211 8.20 33.01 19.04
N ALA A 212 9.01 32.74 20.06
CA ALA A 212 10.00 31.68 20.07
C ALA A 212 9.56 30.45 20.86
N GLY A 213 10.11 29.27 20.50
CA GLY A 213 10.01 28.06 21.31
C GLY A 213 8.81 27.16 20.99
N PRO A 214 8.47 26.20 21.90
CA PRO A 214 7.45 25.17 21.64
C PRO A 214 6.04 25.72 21.41
N GLY A 215 5.72 26.88 21.98
CA GLY A 215 4.43 27.56 21.79
C GLY A 215 4.41 28.50 20.58
N ALA A 216 5.49 28.59 19.79
CA ALA A 216 5.53 29.41 18.60
C ALA A 216 4.49 28.94 17.56
N PRO A 217 3.84 29.87 16.85
CA PRO A 217 2.94 29.50 15.75
C PRO A 217 3.70 28.72 14.67
N VAL A 218 2.98 27.82 14.00
CA VAL A 218 3.51 27.16 12.80
C VAL A 218 3.65 28.22 11.72
N LEU A 219 4.83 28.33 11.12
CA LEU A 219 5.09 29.25 10.01
C LEU A 219 4.67 28.66 8.67
N THR A 220 4.94 27.38 8.49
CA THR A 220 4.54 26.58 7.35
C THR A 220 4.71 25.09 7.70
N THR A 221 4.12 24.19 6.89
CA THR A 221 4.34 22.76 6.98
C THR A 221 5.22 22.27 5.84
N LEU A 222 6.02 21.26 6.10
CA LEU A 222 6.87 20.61 5.10
C LEU A 222 6.64 19.13 5.15
N VAL A 223 6.35 18.52 3.99
CA VAL A 223 6.12 17.08 3.86
C VAL A 223 7.07 16.48 2.84
N SER A 224 7.71 15.37 3.17
CA SER A 224 8.52 14.62 2.22
C SER A 224 7.66 14.10 1.08
N VAL A 225 8.20 14.04 -0.13
CA VAL A 225 7.47 13.63 -1.32
C VAL A 225 7.83 12.22 -1.73
N SER A 226 9.12 11.88 -1.78
CA SER A 226 9.62 10.56 -2.16
C SER A 226 10.67 10.08 -1.16
N PRO A 227 10.58 8.83 -0.73
CA PRO A 227 9.48 7.90 -0.97
C PRO A 227 8.18 8.32 -0.27
N ILE A 228 7.05 7.70 -0.62
CA ILE A 228 5.76 7.87 0.05
C ILE A 228 5.33 6.55 0.68
N TYR A 229 4.67 6.60 1.80
CA TYR A 229 4.12 5.43 2.47
C TYR A 229 2.64 5.25 2.15
N ALA A 230 2.21 4.00 2.04
CA ALA A 230 0.80 3.63 2.12
C ALA A 230 0.58 2.87 3.42
N SER A 231 -0.27 3.40 4.28
CA SER A 231 -0.65 2.83 5.57
C SER A 231 -2.03 2.18 5.46
N PHE A 232 -2.16 0.96 5.92
CA PHE A 232 -3.41 0.19 5.89
C PHE A 232 -3.49 -0.77 7.07
N ASP A 233 -4.70 -1.17 7.40
CA ASP A 233 -4.95 -2.11 8.49
C ASP A 233 -5.26 -3.49 7.89
N ALA A 234 -4.46 -4.49 8.23
CA ALA A 234 -4.58 -5.85 7.74
C ALA A 234 -5.01 -6.81 8.85
N ASP A 235 -5.86 -7.79 8.51
CA ASP A 235 -6.30 -8.81 9.46
C ASP A 235 -5.11 -9.56 10.07
N GLU A 236 -5.14 -9.79 11.39
CA GLU A 236 -4.10 -10.53 12.11
C GLU A 236 -3.78 -11.88 11.45
N GLY A 237 -4.81 -12.63 11.03
CA GLY A 237 -4.63 -13.92 10.39
C GLY A 237 -3.87 -13.88 9.06
N VAL A 238 -3.97 -12.78 8.31
CA VAL A 238 -3.21 -12.56 7.07
C VAL A 238 -1.75 -12.28 7.40
N ILE A 239 -1.50 -11.43 8.39
CA ILE A 239 -0.14 -11.06 8.81
C ILE A 239 0.60 -12.24 9.41
N VAL A 240 -0.05 -13.03 10.28
CA VAL A 240 0.56 -14.22 10.88
C VAL A 240 0.96 -15.23 9.81
N ARG A 241 0.14 -15.42 8.77
CA ARG A 241 0.50 -16.30 7.64
C ARG A 241 1.69 -15.74 6.87
N ALA A 242 1.66 -14.45 6.51
CA ALA A 242 2.75 -13.80 5.81
C ALA A 242 4.08 -13.91 6.57
N LEU A 243 4.08 -13.73 7.89
CA LEU A 243 5.25 -13.87 8.75
C LEU A 243 5.76 -15.33 8.86
N LYS A 244 4.85 -16.32 8.88
CA LYS A 244 5.24 -17.74 8.86
C LYS A 244 5.93 -18.13 7.56
N ASP A 245 5.40 -17.70 6.43
CA ASP A 245 5.98 -17.97 5.11
C ASP A 245 7.40 -17.38 4.99
N VAL A 246 7.59 -16.25 5.61
CA VAL A 246 8.86 -15.51 5.68
C VAL A 246 9.86 -16.18 6.63
N SER A 247 9.46 -16.63 7.81
CA SER A 247 10.34 -17.22 8.82
C SER A 247 10.95 -18.55 8.39
N THR A 248 10.27 -19.28 7.50
CA THR A 248 10.76 -20.56 6.96
C THR A 248 11.95 -20.38 5.99
N ALA A 249 12.22 -19.16 5.53
CA ALA A 249 13.28 -18.85 4.57
C ALA A 249 14.66 -18.50 5.20
N GLY A 250 14.82 -18.54 6.52
CA GLY A 250 16.13 -18.52 7.20
C GLY A 250 16.90 -17.20 7.25
N SER A 251 16.27 -16.07 6.95
CA SER A 251 16.88 -14.73 6.96
C SER A 251 16.39 -13.89 8.16
N SER A 252 17.10 -12.80 8.48
CA SER A 252 16.68 -11.87 9.55
C SER A 252 15.28 -11.29 9.29
N ALA A 253 14.45 -11.19 10.33
CA ALA A 253 13.04 -10.81 10.22
C ALA A 253 12.80 -9.50 9.41
N ARG A 254 13.71 -8.56 9.43
CA ARG A 254 13.59 -7.29 8.70
C ARG A 254 13.79 -7.45 7.18
N GLY A 255 14.80 -8.22 6.74
CA GLY A 255 15.05 -8.46 5.31
C GLY A 255 13.97 -9.32 4.64
N LEU A 256 13.19 -10.01 5.45
CA LEU A 256 12.12 -10.90 4.99
C LEU A 256 10.82 -10.14 4.70
N ILE A 257 10.49 -9.12 5.48
CA ILE A 257 9.30 -8.28 5.29
C ILE A 257 9.41 -7.51 3.96
N GLU A 258 10.60 -7.03 3.61
CA GLU A 258 10.84 -6.31 2.35
C GLU A 258 10.66 -7.17 1.08
N ASN A 259 10.64 -8.49 1.21
CA ASN A 259 10.38 -9.42 0.11
C ASN A 259 8.87 -9.61 -0.19
N ILE A 260 7.98 -9.11 0.68
CA ILE A 260 6.55 -9.15 0.45
C ILE A 260 6.20 -8.05 -0.57
N PRO A 261 5.76 -8.41 -1.79
CA PRO A 261 5.43 -7.43 -2.81
C PRO A 261 4.10 -6.75 -2.44
N VAL A 262 4.07 -5.43 -2.61
CA VAL A 262 2.86 -4.64 -2.42
C VAL A 262 2.59 -3.86 -3.70
N GLN A 263 1.35 -3.91 -4.15
CA GLN A 263 0.86 -3.11 -5.27
C GLN A 263 -0.12 -2.07 -4.75
N MET A 264 -0.14 -0.93 -5.38
CA MET A 264 -1.03 0.15 -4.99
C MET A 264 -1.69 0.78 -6.22
N GLY A 265 -2.93 1.20 -6.04
CA GLY A 265 -3.69 2.05 -6.95
C GLY A 265 -4.38 3.17 -6.19
N THR A 266 -4.57 4.31 -6.83
CA THR A 266 -5.34 5.43 -6.31
C THR A 266 -6.77 5.42 -6.88
N ALA A 267 -7.61 6.35 -6.45
CA ALA A 267 -8.95 6.51 -7.03
C ALA A 267 -8.92 6.90 -8.52
N ALA A 268 -7.82 7.51 -8.97
CA ALA A 268 -7.65 8.00 -10.34
C ALA A 268 -6.93 6.99 -11.27
N SER A 269 -6.44 5.86 -10.73
CA SER A 269 -5.72 4.86 -11.53
C SER A 269 -6.60 3.67 -11.87
N ASP A 270 -6.39 3.13 -13.06
CA ASP A 270 -6.89 1.81 -13.42
C ASP A 270 -6.01 0.74 -12.79
N GLY A 271 -6.59 -0.14 -11.96
CA GLY A 271 -5.87 -1.18 -11.26
C GLY A 271 -4.89 -0.68 -10.19
N THR A 272 -3.74 -1.34 -10.07
CA THR A 272 -2.69 -1.09 -9.07
C THR A 272 -1.31 -0.93 -9.74
N PRO A 273 -1.05 0.17 -10.46
CA PRO A 273 0.15 0.33 -11.28
C PRO A 273 1.45 0.55 -10.47
N TRP A 274 1.36 1.01 -9.23
CA TRP A 274 2.54 1.28 -8.41
C TRP A 274 2.98 0.02 -7.68
N LEU A 275 4.25 -0.31 -7.83
CA LEU A 275 4.90 -1.41 -7.12
C LEU A 275 5.69 -0.86 -5.93
N GLY A 276 5.56 -1.50 -4.80
CA GLY A 276 6.25 -1.13 -3.57
C GLY A 276 6.61 -2.35 -2.76
N LYS A 277 7.22 -2.10 -1.61
CA LYS A 277 7.66 -3.13 -0.67
C LYS A 277 7.08 -2.87 0.70
N LEU A 278 6.78 -3.94 1.42
CA LEU A 278 6.38 -3.84 2.80
C LEU A 278 7.55 -3.30 3.62
N GLN A 279 7.30 -2.27 4.44
CA GLN A 279 8.33 -1.60 5.23
C GLN A 279 8.17 -1.84 6.73
N LEU A 280 6.92 -1.88 7.19
CA LEU A 280 6.61 -2.04 8.61
C LEU A 280 5.34 -2.87 8.78
N ILE A 281 5.40 -3.77 9.73
CA ILE A 281 4.24 -4.39 10.40
C ILE A 281 4.32 -3.89 11.83
N ASP A 282 3.24 -3.28 12.34
CA ASP A 282 3.20 -2.79 13.71
C ASP A 282 3.40 -3.94 14.70
N ASN A 283 3.95 -3.62 15.86
CA ASN A 283 4.23 -4.58 16.92
C ASN A 283 3.01 -4.87 17.82
N GLN A 284 1.87 -4.25 17.53
CA GLN A 284 0.63 -4.38 18.29
C GLN A 284 -0.54 -4.66 17.36
N VAL A 285 -1.44 -5.53 17.83
CA VAL A 285 -2.76 -5.76 17.23
C VAL A 285 -3.75 -4.82 17.89
N ASP A 286 -4.55 -4.10 17.12
CA ASP A 286 -5.69 -3.37 17.65
C ASP A 286 -6.75 -4.37 18.12
N ALA A 287 -6.93 -4.49 19.43
CA ALA A 287 -7.85 -5.44 20.05
C ALA A 287 -9.33 -5.18 19.71
N LYS A 288 -9.69 -3.98 19.23
CA LYS A 288 -11.07 -3.64 18.88
C LYS A 288 -11.43 -4.12 17.48
N SER A 289 -10.50 -4.00 16.55
CA SER A 289 -10.70 -4.37 15.14
C SER A 289 -10.11 -5.73 14.77
N GLY A 290 -9.19 -6.29 15.58
CA GLY A 290 -8.45 -7.51 15.23
C GLY A 290 -7.48 -7.31 14.07
N THR A 291 -7.06 -6.07 13.82
CA THR A 291 -6.16 -5.73 12.72
C THR A 291 -4.79 -5.26 13.21
N VAL A 292 -3.81 -5.40 12.35
CA VAL A 292 -2.45 -4.89 12.54
C VAL A 292 -2.20 -3.78 11.53
N ARG A 293 -1.65 -2.67 11.98
CA ARG A 293 -1.25 -1.60 11.07
C ARG A 293 -0.02 -1.99 10.29
N VAL A 294 -0.11 -1.82 8.99
CA VAL A 294 0.92 -2.19 8.03
C VAL A 294 1.27 -0.97 7.18
N ARG A 295 2.54 -0.85 6.84
CA ARG A 295 3.04 0.24 6.01
C ARG A 295 3.91 -0.32 4.88
N ALA A 296 3.64 0.14 3.67
CA ALA A 296 4.44 -0.16 2.49
C ALA A 296 5.04 1.12 1.92
N ALA A 297 6.24 1.04 1.37
CA ALA A 297 6.95 2.15 0.76
C ALA A 297 6.84 2.08 -0.76
N PHE A 298 6.57 3.24 -1.38
CA PHE A 298 6.46 3.41 -2.82
C PHE A 298 7.34 4.56 -3.28
N ASP A 299 7.90 4.43 -4.47
CA ASP A 299 8.59 5.55 -5.09
C ASP A 299 7.59 6.59 -5.62
N ASN A 300 7.93 7.86 -5.47
CA ASN A 300 7.12 9.00 -5.88
C ASN A 300 8.02 10.14 -6.37
N ALA A 301 9.01 9.82 -7.19
CA ALA A 301 10.00 10.78 -7.66
C ALA A 301 9.37 11.93 -8.47
N ASP A 302 8.28 11.66 -9.17
CA ASP A 302 7.49 12.63 -9.93
C ASP A 302 6.58 13.52 -9.07
N GLY A 303 6.37 13.15 -7.79
CA GLY A 303 5.51 13.88 -6.86
C GLY A 303 4.02 13.82 -7.20
N ALA A 304 3.59 12.85 -8.02
CA ALA A 304 2.19 12.67 -8.42
C ALA A 304 1.30 12.20 -7.27
N LEU A 305 1.86 11.44 -6.35
CA LEU A 305 1.16 10.95 -5.17
C LEU A 305 1.26 11.98 -4.04
N MET A 306 0.13 12.24 -3.38
CA MET A 306 0.06 13.19 -2.27
C MET A 306 -0.34 12.50 -0.97
N PRO A 307 0.28 12.85 0.17
CA PRO A 307 -0.17 12.37 1.47
C PRO A 307 -1.65 12.69 1.72
N GLY A 308 -2.36 11.75 2.35
CA GLY A 308 -3.79 11.84 2.60
C GLY A 308 -4.69 11.23 1.52
N GLN A 309 -4.19 10.95 0.32
CA GLN A 309 -4.94 10.28 -0.73
C GLN A 309 -5.34 8.86 -0.30
N PHE A 310 -6.52 8.44 -0.77
CA PHE A 310 -6.97 7.06 -0.65
C PHE A 310 -6.14 6.14 -1.55
N ALA A 311 -5.79 4.97 -1.03
CA ALA A 311 -5.04 3.96 -1.73
C ALA A 311 -5.74 2.59 -1.66
N ARG A 312 -5.91 1.95 -2.81
CA ARG A 312 -6.24 0.53 -2.90
C ARG A 312 -4.94 -0.25 -2.89
N ILE A 313 -4.78 -1.16 -1.95
CA ILE A 313 -3.53 -1.85 -1.70
C ILE A 313 -3.75 -3.34 -1.92
N ARG A 314 -2.85 -3.97 -2.65
CA ARG A 314 -2.77 -5.42 -2.81
C ARG A 314 -1.45 -5.89 -2.25
N MET A 315 -1.52 -6.66 -1.18
CA MET A 315 -0.35 -7.28 -0.56
C MET A 315 -0.24 -8.72 -1.04
N GLY A 316 0.87 -9.07 -1.66
CA GLY A 316 1.19 -10.42 -2.09
C GLY A 316 1.65 -11.29 -0.93
N GLN A 317 1.62 -12.59 -1.13
CA GLN A 317 2.26 -13.54 -0.23
C GLN A 317 3.73 -13.69 -0.60
N ALA A 318 4.59 -13.89 0.40
CA ALA A 318 6.02 -14.09 0.20
C ALA A 318 6.34 -15.42 -0.50
N ARG A 319 5.37 -16.35 -0.50
CA ARG A 319 5.48 -17.67 -1.12
C ARG A 319 4.41 -17.83 -2.19
N THR A 320 4.80 -18.40 -3.32
CA THR A 320 3.87 -18.88 -4.34
C THR A 320 3.41 -20.27 -3.96
N ASP A 321 2.10 -20.45 -3.88
CA ASP A 321 1.52 -21.77 -3.72
C ASP A 321 1.22 -22.37 -5.10
N LYS A 322 1.53 -23.68 -5.25
CA LYS A 322 1.10 -24.41 -6.43
C LYS A 322 -0.41 -24.58 -6.39
N ALA A 323 -1.09 -24.00 -7.33
CA ALA A 323 -2.54 -24.04 -7.44
C ALA A 323 -2.97 -24.56 -8.82
N MET A 324 -4.08 -25.27 -8.84
CA MET A 324 -4.73 -25.71 -10.06
C MET A 324 -5.54 -24.56 -10.64
N LEU A 325 -5.27 -24.19 -11.87
CA LEU A 325 -6.00 -23.16 -12.58
C LEU A 325 -6.94 -23.78 -13.58
N VAL A 326 -8.19 -23.31 -13.58
CA VAL A 326 -9.20 -23.67 -14.58
C VAL A 326 -9.86 -22.42 -15.12
N SER A 327 -10.29 -22.43 -16.36
CA SER A 327 -11.09 -21.33 -16.92
C SER A 327 -12.38 -21.14 -16.13
N GLU A 328 -12.78 -19.91 -15.84
CA GLU A 328 -14.06 -19.63 -15.17
C GLU A 328 -15.27 -20.22 -15.92
N ARG A 329 -15.15 -20.38 -17.26
CA ARG A 329 -16.17 -20.99 -18.10
C ARG A 329 -16.36 -22.49 -17.84
N ALA A 330 -15.35 -23.16 -17.26
CA ALA A 330 -15.43 -24.59 -16.92
C ALA A 330 -16.19 -24.86 -15.64
N ILE A 331 -16.53 -23.80 -14.87
CA ILE A 331 -17.13 -23.93 -13.55
C ILE A 331 -18.64 -23.83 -13.66
N GLY A 332 -19.31 -24.93 -13.33
CA GLY A 332 -20.76 -24.99 -13.18
C GLY A 332 -21.19 -24.69 -11.73
N THR A 333 -22.45 -24.28 -11.59
CA THR A 333 -23.08 -24.10 -10.28
C THR A 333 -24.33 -24.95 -10.22
N ASP A 334 -24.39 -25.81 -9.21
CA ASP A 334 -25.55 -26.62 -8.90
C ASP A 334 -26.02 -26.29 -7.48
N GLN A 335 -27.09 -25.51 -7.40
CA GLN A 335 -27.58 -24.91 -6.14
C GLN A 335 -26.46 -24.15 -5.40
N SER A 336 -25.95 -24.70 -4.29
CA SER A 336 -24.88 -24.12 -3.49
C SER A 336 -23.48 -24.67 -3.82
N LYS A 337 -23.40 -25.73 -4.67
CA LYS A 337 -22.15 -26.41 -4.98
C LYS A 337 -21.53 -25.92 -6.29
N LYS A 338 -20.22 -25.78 -6.27
CA LYS A 338 -19.44 -25.52 -7.48
C LYS A 338 -18.86 -26.81 -7.98
N PHE A 339 -18.98 -27.04 -9.29
CA PHE A 339 -18.52 -28.28 -9.91
C PHE A 339 -17.85 -28.02 -11.25
N VAL A 340 -17.10 -29.01 -11.70
CA VAL A 340 -16.56 -29.10 -13.06
C VAL A 340 -16.89 -30.46 -13.64
N MET A 341 -16.91 -30.55 -14.97
CA MET A 341 -17.04 -31.84 -15.66
C MET A 341 -15.64 -32.26 -16.13
N VAL A 342 -15.13 -33.32 -15.53
CA VAL A 342 -13.83 -33.94 -15.88
C VAL A 342 -14.05 -34.99 -16.95
N VAL A 343 -13.24 -35.02 -17.98
CA VAL A 343 -13.28 -36.01 -19.04
C VAL A 343 -12.27 -37.09 -18.76
N GLY A 344 -12.77 -38.29 -18.45
CA GLY A 344 -11.95 -39.48 -18.21
C GLY A 344 -11.22 -40.01 -19.45
N ALA A 345 -10.41 -41.03 -19.26
CA ALA A 345 -9.69 -41.69 -20.36
C ALA A 345 -10.64 -42.44 -21.33
N ASP A 346 -11.82 -42.81 -20.87
CA ASP A 346 -12.90 -43.44 -21.63
C ASP A 346 -13.81 -42.41 -22.34
N ASN A 347 -13.43 -41.15 -22.36
CA ASN A 347 -14.18 -40.00 -22.87
C ASN A 347 -15.58 -39.85 -22.25
N LYS A 348 -15.77 -40.28 -21.00
CA LYS A 348 -16.98 -40.00 -20.24
C LYS A 348 -16.80 -38.76 -19.38
N ALA A 349 -17.85 -37.96 -19.28
CA ALA A 349 -17.89 -36.76 -18.45
C ALA A 349 -18.27 -37.14 -17.01
N GLU A 350 -17.39 -36.85 -16.06
CA GLU A 350 -17.59 -37.12 -14.61
C GLU A 350 -17.88 -35.78 -13.90
N TYR A 351 -18.97 -35.74 -13.15
CA TYR A 351 -19.28 -34.60 -12.26
C TYR A 351 -18.34 -34.63 -11.06
N ARG A 352 -17.65 -33.51 -10.82
CA ARG A 352 -16.74 -33.40 -9.70
C ARG A 352 -16.93 -32.07 -8.97
N GLU A 353 -17.29 -32.17 -7.69
CA GLU A 353 -17.39 -31.01 -6.81
C GLU A 353 -16.01 -30.45 -6.55
N VAL A 354 -15.88 -29.10 -6.63
CA VAL A 354 -14.63 -28.38 -6.45
C VAL A 354 -14.77 -27.24 -5.43
N THR A 355 -13.69 -27.01 -4.69
CA THR A 355 -13.57 -25.84 -3.83
C THR A 355 -12.79 -24.77 -4.56
N LEU A 356 -13.42 -23.60 -4.74
CA LEU A 356 -12.83 -22.50 -5.47
C LEU A 356 -12.07 -21.55 -4.55
N GLY A 357 -10.96 -21.02 -5.05
CA GLY A 357 -10.19 -19.92 -4.50
C GLY A 357 -10.41 -18.60 -5.26
N ALA A 358 -9.43 -17.71 -5.20
CA ALA A 358 -9.43 -16.43 -5.88
C ALA A 358 -9.41 -16.57 -7.43
N SER A 359 -9.85 -15.54 -8.13
CA SER A 359 -9.70 -15.41 -9.59
C SER A 359 -8.37 -14.75 -9.92
N SER A 360 -7.71 -15.20 -10.97
CA SER A 360 -6.46 -14.63 -11.47
C SER A 360 -6.45 -14.67 -13.00
N ASN A 361 -6.43 -13.50 -13.65
CA ASN A 361 -6.32 -13.36 -15.12
C ASN A 361 -7.35 -14.18 -15.92
N GLY A 362 -8.63 -14.21 -15.48
CA GLY A 362 -9.70 -14.97 -16.16
C GLY A 362 -9.68 -16.48 -15.89
N LEU A 363 -8.75 -16.93 -15.06
CA LEU A 363 -8.68 -18.30 -14.53
C LEU A 363 -9.09 -18.28 -13.05
N ARG A 364 -9.63 -19.42 -12.59
CA ARG A 364 -10.04 -19.62 -11.20
C ARG A 364 -9.15 -20.63 -10.52
N ILE A 365 -8.68 -20.31 -9.34
CA ILE A 365 -7.95 -21.25 -8.50
C ILE A 365 -8.91 -22.32 -7.99
N VAL A 366 -8.52 -23.58 -8.12
CA VAL A 366 -9.22 -24.73 -7.52
C VAL A 366 -8.35 -25.30 -6.40
N SER A 367 -8.83 -25.16 -5.16
CA SER A 367 -8.09 -25.59 -3.98
C SER A 367 -8.22 -27.10 -3.70
N LYS A 368 -9.37 -27.69 -4.10
CA LYS A 368 -9.65 -29.14 -3.91
C LYS A 368 -10.54 -29.65 -5.02
N GLY A 369 -10.36 -30.93 -5.37
CA GLY A 369 -11.24 -31.67 -6.27
C GLY A 369 -10.64 -31.97 -7.65
N LEU A 370 -9.48 -31.43 -8.02
CA LEU A 370 -8.80 -31.71 -9.28
C LEU A 370 -7.36 -32.16 -9.08
N LYS A 371 -6.84 -32.85 -10.10
CA LYS A 371 -5.44 -33.28 -10.21
C LYS A 371 -4.78 -32.62 -11.42
N PRO A 372 -3.45 -32.40 -11.39
CA PRO A 372 -2.73 -31.88 -12.54
C PRO A 372 -2.93 -32.77 -13.77
N GLY A 373 -3.13 -32.16 -14.94
CA GLY A 373 -3.27 -32.85 -16.22
C GLY A 373 -4.66 -33.45 -16.48
N GLU A 374 -5.62 -33.35 -15.56
CA GLU A 374 -7.01 -33.73 -15.84
C GLU A 374 -7.61 -32.78 -16.91
N ARG A 375 -8.44 -33.34 -17.81
CA ARG A 375 -9.13 -32.56 -18.85
C ARG A 375 -10.49 -32.12 -18.30
N VAL A 376 -10.74 -30.80 -18.28
CA VAL A 376 -12.03 -30.23 -17.87
C VAL A 376 -12.75 -29.63 -19.06
N VAL A 377 -14.08 -29.75 -19.08
CA VAL A 377 -14.92 -29.18 -20.11
C VAL A 377 -15.02 -27.67 -19.90
N VAL A 378 -14.61 -26.88 -20.88
CA VAL A 378 -14.68 -25.41 -20.87
C VAL A 378 -15.92 -24.88 -21.60
N ASN A 379 -16.29 -25.52 -22.72
CA ASN A 379 -17.49 -25.17 -23.48
C ASN A 379 -18.36 -26.42 -23.70
N GLY A 380 -19.68 -26.25 -23.68
CA GLY A 380 -20.64 -27.34 -23.87
C GLY A 380 -21.17 -27.95 -22.58
N LEU A 381 -20.88 -27.34 -21.43
CA LEU A 381 -21.30 -27.82 -20.11
C LEU A 381 -22.81 -28.04 -20.00
N GLN A 382 -23.60 -27.23 -20.73
CA GLN A 382 -25.07 -27.25 -20.71
C GLN A 382 -25.67 -28.46 -21.46
N HIS A 383 -24.89 -29.10 -22.32
CA HIS A 383 -25.33 -30.20 -23.20
C HIS A 383 -24.94 -31.59 -22.70
N ILE A 384 -24.17 -31.65 -21.62
CA ILE A 384 -23.66 -32.90 -21.08
C ILE A 384 -24.25 -33.23 -19.72
N ARG A 385 -24.48 -34.53 -19.48
CA ARG A 385 -24.88 -35.06 -18.17
C ARG A 385 -23.78 -35.93 -17.60
N PRO A 386 -23.69 -36.10 -16.28
CA PRO A 386 -22.78 -37.06 -15.70
C PRO A 386 -22.89 -38.42 -16.33
N GLY A 387 -21.74 -39.03 -16.74
CA GLY A 387 -21.69 -40.32 -17.42
C GLY A 387 -21.87 -40.27 -18.94
N ALA A 388 -22.16 -39.11 -19.55
CA ALA A 388 -22.32 -38.98 -21.00
C ALA A 388 -20.99 -39.19 -21.72
N LEU A 389 -21.03 -39.83 -22.90
CA LEU A 389 -19.89 -39.97 -23.80
C LEU A 389 -19.70 -38.63 -24.52
N VAL A 390 -18.50 -38.08 -24.49
CA VAL A 390 -18.15 -36.81 -25.11
C VAL A 390 -17.07 -37.00 -26.18
N ALA A 391 -17.06 -36.10 -27.18
CA ALA A 391 -16.00 -36.01 -28.17
C ALA A 391 -15.15 -34.76 -27.84
N PRO A 392 -14.03 -34.92 -27.07
CA PRO A 392 -13.25 -33.80 -26.60
C PRO A 392 -12.46 -33.15 -27.76
N GLN A 393 -12.55 -31.84 -27.89
CA GLN A 393 -11.73 -31.00 -28.77
C GLN A 393 -10.93 -30.07 -27.87
N GLU A 394 -9.65 -29.90 -28.13
CA GLU A 394 -8.82 -28.98 -27.36
C GLU A 394 -9.30 -27.53 -27.56
N ALA A 395 -9.51 -26.84 -26.46
CA ALA A 395 -9.83 -25.40 -26.49
C ALA A 395 -8.57 -24.62 -26.87
N SER A 396 -8.67 -23.83 -27.93
CA SER A 396 -7.62 -22.88 -28.35
C SER A 396 -7.55 -21.70 -27.40
#